data_f3b5fefb11cc544319da07db6740f61c
#
_entry.id   f3b5fefb11cc544319da07db6740f61c
#
_cell.length_a   1.000
_cell.length_b   1.000
_cell.length_c   1.000
_cell.angle_alpha   90.00
_cell.angle_beta   90.00
_cell.angle_gamma   90.00
#
_symmetry.space_group_name_H-M   'P 1'
#
loop_
_entity.id
_entity.type
_entity.pdbx_description
1 polymer ?
#
loop_
_entity_poly.entity_id
_entity_poly.type
_entity_poly.pdbx_seq_one_letter_code
_entity_poly.pdbx_strand_id
1 'polypeptide(L)'
;GKNFWNKLIVHKSVKETYLNSQQAAALRGDARESFEFGGIIWERYRGKVAGVSFVHDDKALLVPEGVPDLYISVFAPADYMETVNTQGIPYYSMIEPLPFNKGMAGEAQSNPLHLCTRPRAQILLEL
;
A
#
# COMPACT_ATOMS: atom_id res chain seq x y z
N GLY A 1 3.86 -12.11 1.25
CA GLY A 1 5.28 -12.13 0.97
C GLY A 1 5.69 -13.26 0.02
N LYS A 2 6.92 -13.24 -0.45
CA LYS A 2 7.40 -14.15 -1.50
C LYS A 2 7.40 -15.62 -1.08
N ASN A 3 7.93 -15.94 0.08
CA ASN A 3 8.03 -17.33 0.56
C ASN A 3 6.64 -17.89 0.88
N PHE A 4 5.79 -17.08 1.53
CA PHE A 4 4.41 -17.46 1.80
C PHE A 4 3.66 -17.80 0.51
N TRP A 5 3.77 -16.94 -0.51
CA TRP A 5 3.16 -17.17 -1.82
C TRP A 5 3.62 -18.47 -2.46
N ASN A 6 4.93 -18.70 -2.49
CA ASN A 6 5.50 -19.92 -3.09
C ASN A 6 5.02 -21.19 -2.40
N LYS A 7 4.91 -21.20 -1.07
CA LYS A 7 4.36 -22.36 -0.33
C LYS A 7 2.85 -22.53 -0.59
N LEU A 8 2.11 -21.43 -0.67
CA LEU A 8 0.67 -21.45 -0.93
C LEU A 8 0.34 -22.09 -2.29
N ILE A 9 1.00 -21.68 -3.37
CA ILE A 9 0.70 -22.15 -4.74
C ILE A 9 1.11 -23.61 -5.00
N VAL A 10 2.06 -24.15 -4.23
CA VAL A 10 2.46 -25.57 -4.33
C VAL A 10 1.66 -26.47 -3.40
N HIS A 11 0.85 -25.92 -2.51
CA HIS A 11 0.01 -26.70 -1.61
C HIS A 11 -1.00 -27.55 -2.41
N LYS A 12 -1.14 -28.83 -2.06
CA LYS A 12 -1.93 -29.80 -2.82
C LYS A 12 -3.36 -29.35 -3.15
N SER A 13 -4.04 -28.71 -2.19
CA SER A 13 -5.42 -28.25 -2.37
C SER A 13 -5.55 -26.97 -3.19
N VAL A 14 -4.48 -26.19 -3.35
CA VAL A 14 -4.49 -24.87 -3.99
C VAL A 14 -3.96 -24.93 -5.42
N LYS A 15 -3.00 -25.84 -5.66
CA LYS A 15 -2.23 -25.92 -6.90
C LYS A 15 -3.11 -25.99 -8.16
N GLU A 16 -4.13 -26.83 -8.15
CA GLU A 16 -5.02 -27.01 -9.31
C GLU A 16 -5.82 -25.74 -9.60
N THR A 17 -6.41 -25.13 -8.57
CA THR A 17 -7.14 -23.86 -8.70
C THR A 17 -6.22 -22.74 -9.19
N TYR A 18 -5.00 -22.67 -8.68
CA TYR A 18 -4.02 -21.68 -9.12
C TYR A 18 -3.66 -21.86 -10.60
N LEU A 19 -3.39 -23.07 -11.06
CA LEU A 19 -3.06 -23.34 -12.47
C LEU A 19 -4.22 -22.97 -13.41
N ASN A 20 -5.44 -23.32 -13.05
CA ASN A 20 -6.62 -22.99 -13.82
C ASN A 20 -6.84 -21.46 -13.90
N SER A 21 -6.62 -20.74 -12.80
CA SER A 21 -6.73 -19.28 -12.77
C SER A 21 -5.66 -18.59 -13.63
N GLN A 22 -4.43 -19.13 -13.65
CA GLN A 22 -3.36 -18.58 -14.49
C GLN A 22 -3.65 -18.74 -15.99
N GLN A 23 -4.22 -19.87 -16.40
CA GLN A 23 -4.64 -20.08 -17.78
C GLN A 23 -5.74 -19.09 -18.17
N ALA A 24 -6.74 -18.89 -17.31
CA ALA A 24 -7.80 -17.92 -17.53
C ALA A 24 -7.30 -16.46 -17.56
N ALA A 25 -6.33 -16.11 -16.71
CA ALA A 25 -5.70 -14.79 -16.67
C ALA A 25 -4.90 -14.51 -17.95
N ALA A 26 -4.13 -15.49 -18.43
CA ALA A 26 -3.39 -15.38 -19.69
C ALA A 26 -4.32 -15.11 -20.89
N LEU A 27 -5.48 -15.80 -20.95
CA LEU A 27 -6.47 -15.57 -22.00
C LEU A 27 -7.10 -14.17 -21.94
N ARG A 28 -7.21 -13.57 -20.76
CA ARG A 28 -7.75 -12.20 -20.57
C ARG A 28 -6.71 -11.10 -20.71
N GLY A 29 -5.42 -11.45 -20.82
CA GLY A 29 -4.33 -10.48 -20.81
C GLY A 29 -4.11 -9.78 -19.46
N ASP A 30 -4.58 -10.38 -18.36
CA ASP A 30 -4.40 -9.82 -17.00
C ASP A 30 -3.01 -10.16 -16.45
N ALA A 31 -2.22 -9.12 -16.21
CA ALA A 31 -0.84 -9.27 -15.70
C ALA A 31 -0.77 -9.45 -14.17
N ARG A 32 -1.90 -9.36 -13.44
CA ARG A 32 -1.92 -9.52 -11.98
C ARG A 32 -1.81 -10.98 -11.60
N GLU A 33 -0.88 -11.28 -10.70
CA GLU A 33 -0.76 -12.60 -10.09
C GLU A 33 -1.78 -12.73 -8.94
N SER A 34 -3.04 -12.96 -9.27
CA SER A 34 -4.12 -13.16 -8.28
C SER A 34 -4.97 -14.38 -8.63
N PHE A 35 -5.53 -15.03 -7.62
CA PHE A 35 -6.48 -16.12 -7.78
C PHE A 35 -7.44 -16.19 -6.59
N GLU A 36 -8.62 -16.76 -6.78
CA GLU A 36 -9.59 -16.97 -5.72
C GLU A 36 -9.53 -18.42 -5.23
N PHE A 37 -9.45 -18.59 -3.91
CA PHE A 37 -9.52 -19.90 -3.26
C PHE A 37 -10.12 -19.77 -1.85
N GLY A 38 -11.13 -20.60 -1.57
CA GLY A 38 -11.81 -20.62 -0.26
C GLY A 38 -12.57 -19.33 0.06
N GLY A 39 -13.07 -18.61 -0.95
CA GLY A 39 -13.75 -17.32 -0.77
C GLY A 39 -12.82 -16.15 -0.47
N ILE A 40 -11.51 -16.36 -0.65
CA ILE A 40 -10.48 -15.34 -0.44
C ILE A 40 -9.76 -15.09 -1.77
N ILE A 41 -9.59 -13.82 -2.11
CA ILE A 41 -8.77 -13.39 -3.24
C ILE A 41 -7.33 -13.28 -2.77
N TRP A 42 -6.49 -14.14 -3.29
CA TRP A 42 -5.05 -14.17 -3.02
C TRP A 42 -4.32 -13.37 -4.08
N GLU A 43 -3.59 -12.34 -3.66
CA GLU A 43 -2.82 -11.48 -4.54
C GLU A 43 -1.36 -11.46 -4.12
N ARG A 44 -0.46 -11.59 -5.10
CA ARG A 44 0.97 -11.46 -4.87
C ARG A 44 1.38 -10.01 -4.85
N TYR A 45 1.67 -9.49 -3.66
CA TYR A 45 2.14 -8.12 -3.48
C TYR A 45 3.66 -8.05 -3.44
N ARG A 46 4.26 -7.17 -4.26
CA ARG A 46 5.71 -7.00 -4.41
C ARG A 46 6.20 -5.60 -4.05
N GLY A 47 5.37 -4.78 -3.42
CA GLY A 47 5.70 -3.40 -3.07
C GLY A 47 6.92 -3.31 -2.13
N LYS A 48 7.87 -2.46 -2.51
CA LYS A 48 9.08 -2.15 -1.74
C LYS A 48 9.36 -0.65 -1.78
N VAL A 49 9.87 -0.11 -0.68
CA VAL A 49 10.40 1.25 -0.62
C VAL A 49 11.79 1.20 0.00
N ALA A 50 12.76 1.82 -0.65
CA ALA A 50 14.17 1.82 -0.22
C ALA A 50 14.72 0.41 0.11
N GLY A 51 14.32 -0.61 -0.67
CA GLY A 51 14.74 -2.01 -0.45
C GLY A 51 13.96 -2.76 0.63
N VAL A 52 13.11 -2.09 1.41
CA VAL A 52 12.28 -2.72 2.46
C VAL A 52 10.94 -3.14 1.88
N SER A 53 10.59 -4.43 2.04
CA SER A 53 9.28 -4.96 1.63
C SER A 53 8.19 -4.54 2.61
N PHE A 54 7.03 -4.08 2.12
CA PHE A 54 5.89 -3.76 2.99
C PHE A 54 5.29 -5.00 3.67
N VAL A 55 5.32 -6.15 3.00
CA VAL A 55 4.90 -7.43 3.58
C VAL A 55 6.13 -8.34 3.62
N HIS A 56 6.49 -8.81 4.83
CA HIS A 56 7.61 -9.71 5.03
C HIS A 56 7.46 -10.99 4.20
N ASP A 57 8.57 -11.59 3.76
CA ASP A 57 8.55 -12.73 2.83
C ASP A 57 7.78 -13.95 3.34
N ASP A 58 7.78 -14.18 4.65
CA ASP A 58 7.11 -15.33 5.29
C ASP A 58 5.67 -15.02 5.78
N LYS A 59 5.17 -13.81 5.51
CA LYS A 59 3.89 -13.34 6.01
C LYS A 59 2.91 -13.04 4.89
N ALA A 60 1.62 -13.14 5.20
CA ALA A 60 0.53 -12.60 4.39
C ALA A 60 -0.44 -11.82 5.28
N LEU A 61 -1.04 -10.80 4.72
CA LEU A 61 -2.04 -9.96 5.39
C LEU A 61 -3.39 -10.20 4.74
N LEU A 62 -4.35 -10.65 5.53
CA LEU A 62 -5.74 -10.77 5.13
C LEU A 62 -6.49 -9.51 5.54
N VAL A 63 -7.11 -8.86 4.56
CA VAL A 63 -7.83 -7.59 4.72
C VAL A 63 -9.25 -7.77 4.19
N PRO A 64 -10.29 -7.34 4.91
CA PRO A 64 -11.65 -7.42 4.41
C PRO A 64 -11.84 -6.43 3.25
N GLU A 65 -12.53 -6.88 2.20
CA GLU A 65 -12.91 -6.06 1.07
C GLU A 65 -14.27 -5.38 1.31
N GLY A 66 -14.48 -4.19 0.74
CA GLY A 66 -15.76 -3.48 0.80
C GLY A 66 -16.10 -2.85 2.16
N VAL A 67 -15.16 -2.76 3.10
CA VAL A 67 -15.35 -2.06 4.37
C VAL A 67 -15.05 -0.58 4.18
N PRO A 68 -16.04 0.32 4.29
CA PRO A 68 -15.81 1.75 4.13
C PRO A 68 -14.90 2.27 5.26
N ASP A 69 -14.04 3.23 4.91
CA ASP A 69 -13.16 3.94 5.84
C ASP A 69 -12.24 3.03 6.68
N LEU A 70 -11.92 1.82 6.18
CA LEU A 70 -10.97 0.92 6.86
C LEU A 70 -9.60 1.57 7.00
N TYR A 71 -9.15 2.25 5.95
CA TYR A 71 -7.94 3.06 5.93
C TYR A 71 -8.30 4.50 5.62
N ILE A 72 -7.83 5.43 6.44
CA ILE A 72 -7.96 6.86 6.22
C ILE A 72 -6.59 7.52 6.23
N SER A 73 -6.47 8.60 5.45
CA SER A 73 -5.28 9.45 5.48
C SER A 73 -5.72 10.83 5.91
N VAL A 74 -5.15 11.31 6.99
CA VAL A 74 -5.31 12.68 7.47
C VAL A 74 -4.00 13.44 7.27
N PHE A 75 -4.09 14.76 7.07
CA PHE A 75 -2.93 15.60 6.81
C PHE A 75 -2.86 16.69 7.87
N ALA A 76 -1.67 16.87 8.44
CA ALA A 76 -1.38 18.01 9.29
C ALA A 76 -1.00 19.23 8.44
N PRO A 77 -1.21 20.48 8.95
CA PRO A 77 -0.66 21.67 8.32
C PRO A 77 0.86 21.63 8.19
N ALA A 78 1.40 22.37 7.22
CA ALA A 78 2.83 22.63 7.16
C ALA A 78 3.28 23.52 8.32
N ASP A 79 4.56 23.58 8.59
CA ASP A 79 5.17 24.43 9.63
C ASP A 79 5.45 25.88 9.18
N TYR A 80 4.71 26.35 8.18
CA TYR A 80 4.77 27.72 7.72
C TYR A 80 3.91 28.64 8.61
N MET A 81 4.32 29.89 8.76
CA MET A 81 3.54 30.88 9.54
C MET A 81 2.12 31.06 9.01
N GLU A 82 1.93 30.95 7.69
CA GLU A 82 0.63 31.12 7.02
C GLU A 82 -0.32 29.95 7.26
N THR A 83 0.19 28.78 7.65
CA THR A 83 -0.59 27.57 7.85
C THR A 83 -0.98 27.32 9.30
N VAL A 84 -0.59 28.23 10.21
CA VAL A 84 -0.96 28.17 11.63
C VAL A 84 -2.49 28.24 11.78
N ASN A 85 -3.06 27.28 12.55
CA ASN A 85 -4.51 27.13 12.76
C ASN A 85 -5.34 26.89 11.49
N THR A 86 -4.74 26.39 10.42
CA THR A 86 -5.46 25.96 9.21
C THR A 86 -5.70 24.45 9.20
N GLN A 87 -6.64 24.00 8.39
CA GLN A 87 -6.82 22.58 8.14
C GLN A 87 -5.71 22.05 7.23
N GLY A 88 -5.15 20.88 7.56
CA GLY A 88 -4.12 20.24 6.74
C GLY A 88 -4.61 19.86 5.35
N ILE A 89 -3.78 20.10 4.35
CA ILE A 89 -3.96 19.67 2.96
C ILE A 89 -2.82 18.72 2.54
N PRO A 90 -3.00 17.91 1.48
CA PRO A 90 -2.03 16.90 1.10
C PRO A 90 -0.63 17.42 0.79
N TYR A 91 -0.51 18.58 0.17
CA TYR A 91 0.76 19.14 -0.26
C TYR A 91 0.79 20.66 -0.04
N TYR A 92 1.94 21.12 0.41
CA TYR A 92 2.29 22.54 0.55
C TYR A 92 3.53 22.83 -0.28
N SER A 93 3.63 24.04 -0.82
CA SER A 93 4.85 24.52 -1.45
C SER A 93 5.06 26.00 -1.13
N MET A 94 6.30 26.38 -0.90
CA MET A 94 6.72 27.75 -0.66
C MET A 94 7.97 28.05 -1.48
N ILE A 95 8.09 29.29 -1.93
CA ILE A 95 9.24 29.78 -2.67
C ILE A 95 9.71 31.08 -2.02
N GLU A 96 10.98 31.14 -1.68
CA GLU A 96 11.62 32.34 -1.12
C GLU A 96 12.80 32.79 -1.99
N PRO A 97 13.00 34.12 -2.15
CA PRO A 97 14.21 34.63 -2.76
C PRO A 97 15.43 34.40 -1.85
N LEU A 98 16.51 33.93 -2.40
CA LEU A 98 17.79 33.83 -1.70
C LEU A 98 18.37 35.22 -1.39
N PRO A 99 19.20 35.36 -0.34
CA PRO A 99 19.87 36.62 -0.02
C PRO A 99 20.62 37.18 -1.22
N PHE A 100 20.60 38.48 -1.37
CA PHE A 100 21.23 39.23 -2.48
C PHE A 100 20.68 38.88 -3.87
N ASN A 101 19.44 38.40 -3.94
CA ASN A 101 18.77 38.04 -5.20
C ASN A 101 19.54 37.03 -6.06
N LYS A 102 20.27 36.10 -5.40
CA LYS A 102 21.10 35.07 -6.06
C LYS A 102 20.34 33.87 -6.59
N GLY A 103 19.02 33.88 -6.51
CA GLY A 103 18.13 32.80 -6.95
C GLY A 103 16.90 32.67 -6.06
N MET A 104 16.18 31.56 -6.23
CA MET A 104 14.99 31.20 -5.45
C MET A 104 15.23 29.86 -4.75
N ALA A 105 14.86 29.77 -3.48
CA ALA A 105 14.74 28.52 -2.74
C ALA A 105 13.28 28.04 -2.79
N GLY A 106 13.07 26.78 -3.14
CA GLY A 106 11.76 26.14 -3.14
C GLY A 106 11.70 25.03 -2.11
N GLU A 107 10.62 24.97 -1.36
CA GLU A 107 10.33 23.88 -0.41
C GLU A 107 8.97 23.26 -0.73
N ALA A 108 8.87 21.94 -0.63
CA ALA A 108 7.60 21.21 -0.71
C ALA A 108 7.48 20.31 0.51
N GLN A 109 6.32 20.34 1.17
CA GLN A 109 6.05 19.60 2.39
C GLN A 109 4.74 18.82 2.28
N SER A 110 4.71 17.61 2.87
CA SER A 110 3.50 16.80 3.04
C SER A 110 3.58 16.10 4.40
N ASN A 111 2.54 16.23 5.22
CA ASN A 111 2.48 15.68 6.58
C ASN A 111 1.31 14.68 6.71
N PRO A 112 1.36 13.52 6.02
CA PRO A 112 0.31 12.51 6.09
C PRO A 112 0.40 11.67 7.35
N LEU A 113 -0.77 11.30 7.89
CA LEU A 113 -0.93 10.24 8.88
C LEU A 113 -1.91 9.21 8.32
N HIS A 114 -1.42 8.02 8.04
CA HIS A 114 -2.22 6.90 7.58
C HIS A 114 -2.69 6.06 8.77
N LEU A 115 -4.00 5.88 8.90
CA LEU A 115 -4.62 5.21 10.02
C LEU A 115 -5.46 4.03 9.53
N CYS A 116 -5.38 2.90 10.24
CA CYS A 116 -6.35 1.84 10.16
C CYS A 116 -7.38 2.03 11.28
N THR A 117 -8.64 2.27 10.91
CA THR A 117 -9.72 2.53 11.89
C THR A 117 -10.20 1.26 12.59
N ARG A 118 -10.00 0.10 11.96
CA ARG A 118 -10.45 -1.21 12.47
C ARG A 118 -9.32 -2.25 12.40
N PRO A 119 -8.26 -2.12 13.21
CA PRO A 119 -7.10 -3.00 13.14
C PRO A 119 -7.45 -4.47 13.45
N ARG A 120 -8.51 -4.73 14.22
CA ARG A 120 -8.98 -6.10 14.51
C ARG A 120 -9.67 -6.80 13.32
N ALA A 121 -9.98 -6.06 12.25
CA ALA A 121 -10.53 -6.64 11.03
C ALA A 121 -9.45 -7.23 10.12
N GLN A 122 -8.19 -7.07 10.47
CA GLN A 122 -7.05 -7.60 9.72
C GLN A 122 -6.48 -8.84 10.42
N ILE A 123 -6.05 -9.81 9.63
CA ILE A 123 -5.42 -11.04 10.13
C ILE A 123 -4.04 -11.18 9.50
N LEU A 124 -3.02 -11.31 10.34
CA LEU A 124 -1.68 -11.65 9.90
C LEU A 124 -1.53 -13.17 9.88
N LEU A 125 -1.12 -13.69 8.72
CA LEU A 125 -0.78 -15.09 8.53
C LEU A 125 0.74 -15.23 8.48
N GLU A 126 1.28 -16.20 9.20
CA GLU A 126 2.71 -16.53 9.22
C GLU A 126 2.93 -17.99 8.83
N LEU A 127 4.09 -18.28 8.23
CA LEU A 127 4.53 -19.65 7.89
C LEU A 127 5.15 -20.32 9.08
#